data_c889fd10ce887ecf8cd76a550f152558
#
_entry.id   c889fd10ce887ecf8cd76a550f152558
#
_cell.length_a   1.000
_cell.length_b   1.000
_cell.length_c   1.000
_cell.angle_alpha   90.00
_cell.angle_beta   90.00
_cell.angle_gamma   90.00
#
_symmetry.space_group_name_H-M   'P 1'
#
loop_
_entity.id
_entity.type
_entity.pdbx_description
1 polymer ?
#
loop_
_entity_poly.entity_id
_entity_poly.type
_entity_poly.pdbx_seq_one_letter_code
_entity_poly.pdbx_strand_id
1 'polypeptide(L)'
;FLMTTAEFPQEKFLAYGRAVRAVLPPQMRLVANVGDFGPAYAAALKEAGFTGVYHIHRLREGTDTNARPQARIRTMDAVRGAGLELYYCVEPIGPEHTHQELVDEMLRIRDYPVGVMAVMKRIAVPGTPLGSQGEISAAQLAKICAVTTLTARPPRAMCVHEPDELCLMAGANQIYAECGVNPRDNSLETRLNRGFSTEQARALLQKTEWEV
;
A
#
# COMPACT_ATOMS: atom_id res chain seq x y z
N PHE A 1 -5.02 -8.83 2.96
CA PHE A 1 -4.44 -8.00 4.04
C PHE A 1 -5.25 -8.16 5.32
N LEU A 2 -4.57 -8.33 6.46
CA LEU A 2 -5.13 -8.14 7.79
C LEU A 2 -4.64 -6.78 8.29
N MET A 3 -5.56 -5.87 8.55
CA MET A 3 -5.26 -4.48 8.83
C MET A 3 -5.88 -4.03 10.15
N THR A 4 -5.21 -3.15 10.85
CA THR A 4 -5.73 -2.52 12.07
C THR A 4 -5.17 -1.12 12.28
N THR A 5 -5.68 -0.42 13.27
CA THR A 5 -5.12 0.86 13.72
C THR A 5 -3.76 0.65 14.40
N ALA A 6 -2.94 1.70 14.46
CA ALA A 6 -1.60 1.65 15.04
C ALA A 6 -1.58 1.22 16.52
N GLU A 7 -2.64 1.52 17.27
CA GLU A 7 -2.74 1.25 18.72
C GLU A 7 -3.44 -0.06 19.07
N PHE A 8 -3.67 -0.92 18.08
CA PHE A 8 -4.32 -2.20 18.32
C PHE A 8 -3.39 -3.14 19.10
N PRO A 9 -3.90 -3.92 20.11
CA PRO A 9 -3.08 -4.83 20.90
C PRO A 9 -2.39 -5.89 20.04
N GLN A 10 -1.06 -5.93 20.10
CA GLN A 10 -0.23 -6.81 19.27
C GLN A 10 -0.59 -8.29 19.42
N GLU A 11 -0.74 -8.79 20.66
CA GLU A 11 -1.08 -10.18 20.91
C GLU A 11 -2.43 -10.59 20.31
N LYS A 12 -3.41 -9.67 20.37
CA LYS A 12 -4.73 -9.90 19.77
C LYS A 12 -4.64 -9.95 18.26
N PHE A 13 -3.82 -9.09 17.64
CA PHE A 13 -3.58 -9.11 16.20
C PHE A 13 -2.91 -10.41 15.75
N LEU A 14 -1.90 -10.87 16.48
CA LEU A 14 -1.23 -12.14 16.20
C LEU A 14 -2.19 -13.34 16.33
N ALA A 15 -3.08 -13.32 17.33
CA ALA A 15 -4.10 -14.35 17.49
C ALA A 15 -5.06 -14.39 16.27
N TYR A 16 -5.49 -13.23 15.79
CA TYR A 16 -6.29 -13.14 14.57
C TYR A 16 -5.52 -13.61 13.33
N GLY A 17 -4.24 -13.24 13.23
CA GLY A 17 -3.38 -13.71 12.15
C GLY A 17 -3.29 -15.22 12.09
N ARG A 18 -3.05 -15.88 13.22
CA ARG A 18 -3.04 -17.36 13.34
C ARG A 18 -4.37 -17.98 12.94
N ALA A 19 -5.49 -17.41 13.42
CA ALA A 19 -6.82 -17.91 13.09
C ALA A 19 -7.13 -17.79 11.58
N VAL A 20 -6.79 -16.65 10.97
CA VAL A 20 -6.93 -16.44 9.53
C VAL A 20 -6.01 -17.39 8.74
N ARG A 21 -4.75 -17.54 9.15
CA ARG A 21 -3.81 -18.45 8.48
C ARG A 21 -4.29 -19.89 8.49
N ALA A 22 -4.94 -20.32 9.57
CA ALA A 22 -5.45 -21.69 9.69
C ALA A 22 -6.54 -22.06 8.68
N VAL A 23 -7.28 -21.08 8.16
CA VAL A 23 -8.37 -21.30 7.19
C VAL A 23 -8.01 -20.90 5.76
N LEU A 24 -6.91 -20.15 5.56
CA LEU A 24 -6.47 -19.76 4.22
C LEU A 24 -5.75 -20.92 3.51
N PRO A 25 -5.91 -21.06 2.18
CA PRO A 25 -5.10 -21.96 1.39
C PRO A 25 -3.59 -21.70 1.62
N PRO A 26 -2.75 -22.73 1.68
CA PRO A 26 -1.31 -22.58 1.98
C PRO A 26 -0.57 -21.62 1.06
N GLN A 27 -0.95 -21.58 -0.23
CA GLN A 27 -0.35 -20.71 -1.24
C GLN A 27 -0.78 -19.25 -1.12
N MET A 28 -1.86 -18.97 -0.38
CA MET A 28 -2.37 -17.60 -0.23
C MET A 28 -1.50 -16.82 0.76
N ARG A 29 -1.07 -15.65 0.35
CA ARG A 29 -0.26 -14.77 1.18
C ARG A 29 -1.13 -14.07 2.21
N LEU A 30 -0.61 -13.93 3.42
CA LEU A 30 -1.22 -13.16 4.49
C LEU A 30 -0.29 -11.99 4.82
N VAL A 31 -0.79 -10.77 4.63
CA VAL A 31 -0.02 -9.53 4.78
C VAL A 31 -0.56 -8.72 5.93
N ALA A 32 0.32 -8.33 6.85
CA ALA A 32 -0.02 -7.45 7.97
C ALA A 32 0.03 -5.97 7.53
N ASN A 33 -0.95 -5.18 7.96
CA ASN A 33 -0.92 -3.72 7.85
C ASN A 33 -1.20 -3.14 9.23
N VAL A 34 -0.14 -2.78 9.93
CA VAL A 34 -0.15 -2.32 11.33
C VAL A 34 0.75 -1.08 11.48
N GLY A 35 0.73 -0.45 12.66
CA GLY A 35 1.61 0.67 12.99
C GLY A 35 3.09 0.29 13.03
N ASP A 36 3.92 1.19 13.56
CA ASP A 36 5.36 0.96 13.69
C ASP A 36 5.66 -0.13 14.74
N PHE A 37 6.69 -0.93 14.46
CA PHE A 37 7.13 -2.00 15.35
C PHE A 37 8.63 -2.30 15.21
N GLY A 38 9.15 -3.14 16.11
CA GLY A 38 10.54 -3.57 16.12
C GLY A 38 10.74 -5.05 15.75
N PRO A 39 12.00 -5.53 15.80
CA PRO A 39 12.37 -6.88 15.34
C PRO A 39 11.62 -8.02 16.03
N ALA A 40 11.34 -7.90 17.32
CA ALA A 40 10.63 -8.94 18.07
C ALA A 40 9.22 -9.16 17.53
N TYR A 41 8.50 -8.07 17.20
CA TYR A 41 7.16 -8.19 16.65
C TYR A 41 7.18 -8.65 15.17
N ALA A 42 8.20 -8.27 14.40
CA ALA A 42 8.41 -8.81 13.05
C ALA A 42 8.59 -10.35 13.07
N ALA A 43 9.39 -10.87 14.01
CA ALA A 43 9.54 -12.32 14.20
C ALA A 43 8.20 -12.97 14.59
N ALA A 44 7.47 -12.38 15.53
CA ALA A 44 6.16 -12.89 15.97
C ALA A 44 5.12 -12.90 14.83
N LEU A 45 5.12 -11.89 13.96
CA LEU A 45 4.27 -11.87 12.75
C LEU A 45 4.60 -13.07 11.83
N LYS A 46 5.89 -13.33 11.60
CA LYS A 46 6.31 -14.48 10.79
C LYS A 46 5.88 -15.81 11.40
N GLU A 47 6.06 -15.99 12.71
CA GLU A 47 5.62 -17.17 13.46
C GLU A 47 4.09 -17.33 13.44
N ALA A 48 3.34 -16.23 13.42
CA ALA A 48 1.88 -16.24 13.29
C ALA A 48 1.40 -16.56 11.86
N GLY A 49 2.32 -16.78 10.90
CA GLY A 49 2.02 -17.20 9.55
C GLY A 49 1.83 -16.05 8.54
N PHE A 50 2.21 -14.84 8.90
CA PHE A 50 2.29 -13.75 7.94
C PHE A 50 3.47 -13.96 6.97
N THR A 51 3.25 -13.65 5.71
CA THR A 51 4.25 -13.76 4.64
C THR A 51 4.88 -12.43 4.29
N GLY A 52 4.23 -11.34 4.67
CA GLY A 52 4.70 -9.98 4.40
C GLY A 52 4.01 -8.93 5.24
N VAL A 53 4.48 -7.71 5.08
CA VAL A 53 3.97 -6.53 5.77
C VAL A 53 3.82 -5.38 4.77
N TYR A 54 2.67 -4.73 4.79
CA TYR A 54 2.51 -3.42 4.16
C TYR A 54 3.01 -2.36 5.13
N HIS A 55 4.10 -1.71 4.79
CA HIS A 55 4.66 -0.62 5.58
C HIS A 55 5.44 0.33 4.68
N ILE A 56 5.27 1.62 4.90
CA ILE A 56 5.80 2.66 4.02
C ILE A 56 6.43 3.81 4.80
N HIS A 57 7.36 4.46 4.16
CA HIS A 57 7.80 5.80 4.48
C HIS A 57 7.07 6.74 3.51
N ARG A 58 6.14 7.55 4.01
CA ARG A 58 5.34 8.44 3.15
C ARG A 58 6.17 9.61 2.64
N LEU A 59 5.81 10.09 1.47
CA LEU A 59 6.36 11.34 0.94
C LEU A 59 6.16 12.48 1.97
N ARG A 60 7.22 13.22 2.26
CA ARG A 60 7.27 14.30 3.25
C ARG A 60 6.80 13.91 4.65
N GLU A 61 6.90 12.64 5.02
CA GLU A 61 6.61 12.20 6.38
C GLU A 61 7.51 12.91 7.38
N GLY A 62 6.92 13.39 8.48
CA GLY A 62 7.62 14.24 9.43
C GLY A 62 7.63 15.74 9.09
N THR A 63 7.23 16.11 7.86
CA THR A 63 6.99 17.51 7.44
C THR A 63 5.49 17.78 7.34
N ASP A 64 4.78 16.96 6.56
CA ASP A 64 3.33 17.09 6.36
C ASP A 64 2.53 16.31 7.41
N THR A 65 3.19 15.48 8.19
CA THR A 65 2.58 14.65 9.25
C THR A 65 3.46 14.65 10.49
N ASN A 66 2.87 14.27 11.64
CA ASN A 66 3.59 14.09 12.90
C ASN A 66 4.30 12.73 13.02
N ALA A 67 4.26 11.89 12.00
CA ALA A 67 4.92 10.60 12.00
C ALA A 67 6.45 10.76 11.95
N ARG A 68 7.16 9.86 12.61
CA ARG A 68 8.63 9.92 12.68
C ARG A 68 9.25 9.08 11.58
N PRO A 69 9.92 9.67 10.57
CA PRO A 69 10.54 8.93 9.47
C PRO A 69 11.42 7.77 9.92
N GLN A 70 12.23 7.99 10.99
CA GLN A 70 13.13 6.96 11.53
C GLN A 70 12.38 5.76 12.14
N ALA A 71 11.14 5.95 12.63
CA ALA A 71 10.34 4.85 13.12
C ALA A 71 9.89 3.95 11.95
N ARG A 72 9.50 4.55 10.84
CA ARG A 72 9.17 3.83 9.60
C ARG A 72 10.34 3.00 9.08
N ILE A 73 11.52 3.63 8.99
CA ILE A 73 12.74 2.95 8.52
C ILE A 73 13.07 1.77 9.45
N ARG A 74 13.04 1.95 10.78
CA ARG A 74 13.28 0.84 11.72
C ARG A 74 12.31 -0.31 11.54
N THR A 75 11.04 -0.02 11.26
CA THR A 75 10.05 -1.07 10.98
C THR A 75 10.36 -1.81 9.68
N MET A 76 10.70 -1.08 8.62
CA MET A 76 11.12 -1.69 7.34
C MET A 76 12.37 -2.56 7.51
N ASP A 77 13.34 -2.10 8.32
CA ASP A 77 14.54 -2.89 8.66
C ASP A 77 14.19 -4.16 9.45
N ALA A 78 13.22 -4.07 10.38
CA ALA A 78 12.72 -5.22 11.12
C ALA A 78 12.02 -6.24 10.20
N VAL A 79 11.22 -5.78 9.24
CA VAL A 79 10.59 -6.62 8.20
C VAL A 79 11.64 -7.36 7.39
N ARG A 80 12.66 -6.64 6.91
CA ARG A 80 13.80 -7.23 6.17
C ARG A 80 14.55 -8.25 7.03
N GLY A 81 14.87 -7.90 8.28
CA GLY A 81 15.59 -8.76 9.21
C GLY A 81 14.85 -10.04 9.56
N ALA A 82 13.52 -10.02 9.61
CA ALA A 82 12.70 -11.21 9.83
C ALA A 82 12.52 -12.07 8.57
N GLY A 83 12.96 -11.61 7.41
CA GLY A 83 12.74 -12.27 6.11
C GLY A 83 11.26 -12.29 5.72
N LEU A 84 10.53 -11.24 6.08
CA LEU A 84 9.18 -10.96 5.59
C LEU A 84 9.28 -10.12 4.31
N GLU A 85 8.33 -10.33 3.39
CA GLU A 85 8.25 -9.51 2.19
C GLU A 85 7.65 -8.13 2.51
N LEU A 86 8.20 -7.09 1.93
CA LEU A 86 7.66 -5.73 2.06
C LEU A 86 6.69 -5.44 0.92
N TYR A 87 5.51 -4.93 1.25
CA TYR A 87 4.54 -4.34 0.34
C TYR A 87 4.63 -2.83 0.51
N TYR A 88 4.92 -2.13 -0.56
CA TYR A 88 5.25 -0.72 -0.50
C TYR A 88 4.45 0.13 -1.47
N CYS A 89 4.28 1.41 -1.14
CA CYS A 89 3.59 2.37 -2.00
C CYS A 89 4.32 3.72 -1.98
N VAL A 90 4.52 4.32 -3.14
CA VAL A 90 4.88 5.73 -3.22
C VAL A 90 3.59 6.53 -3.03
N GLU A 91 3.45 7.11 -1.85
CA GLU A 91 2.24 7.82 -1.43
C GLU A 91 2.49 8.87 -0.33
N PRO A 92 1.54 9.76 -0.11
CA PRO A 92 0.46 10.19 -1.02
C PRO A 92 1.00 11.18 -2.05
N ILE A 93 0.85 10.92 -3.34
CA ILE A 93 1.40 11.77 -4.39
C ILE A 93 0.46 12.96 -4.63
N GLY A 94 0.96 14.17 -4.44
CA GLY A 94 0.26 15.43 -4.71
C GLY A 94 1.06 16.37 -5.60
N PRO A 95 0.43 17.47 -6.08
CA PRO A 95 1.08 18.44 -6.98
C PRO A 95 2.31 19.14 -6.39
N GLU A 96 2.43 19.17 -5.07
CA GLU A 96 3.54 19.78 -4.35
C GLU A 96 4.84 18.96 -4.36
N HIS A 97 4.77 17.67 -4.73
CA HIS A 97 5.95 16.82 -4.76
C HIS A 97 6.79 17.05 -6.01
N THR A 98 8.07 17.24 -5.82
CA THR A 98 9.04 17.36 -6.91
C THR A 98 9.35 15.99 -7.51
N HIS A 99 9.82 15.96 -8.75
CA HIS A 99 10.28 14.72 -9.38
C HIS A 99 11.45 14.10 -8.60
N GLN A 100 12.29 14.92 -7.97
CA GLN A 100 13.43 14.41 -7.18
C GLN A 100 12.95 13.67 -5.94
N GLU A 101 11.97 14.22 -5.18
CA GLU A 101 11.38 13.53 -4.01
C GLU A 101 10.80 12.16 -4.40
N LEU A 102 10.11 12.09 -5.54
CA LEU A 102 9.53 10.83 -6.03
C LEU A 102 10.62 9.82 -6.41
N VAL A 103 11.67 10.26 -7.10
CA VAL A 103 12.79 9.41 -7.50
C VAL A 103 13.59 8.92 -6.28
N ASP A 104 13.84 9.79 -5.31
CA ASP A 104 14.55 9.44 -4.08
C ASP A 104 13.79 8.35 -3.30
N GLU A 105 12.46 8.43 -3.27
CA GLU A 105 11.62 7.41 -2.64
C GLU A 105 11.65 6.08 -3.42
N MET A 106 11.59 6.12 -4.75
CA MET A 106 11.71 4.93 -5.60
C MET A 106 13.09 4.25 -5.46
N LEU A 107 14.15 5.03 -5.31
CA LEU A 107 15.51 4.51 -5.14
C LEU A 107 15.72 3.93 -3.74
N ARG A 108 15.19 4.58 -2.70
CA ARG A 108 15.25 4.08 -1.32
C ARG A 108 14.75 2.65 -1.21
N ILE A 109 13.68 2.35 -1.93
CA ILE A 109 13.01 1.06 -1.77
C ILE A 109 13.78 -0.12 -2.40
N ARG A 110 14.73 0.14 -3.28
CA ARG A 110 15.54 -0.91 -3.91
C ARG A 110 16.41 -1.69 -2.91
N ASP A 111 16.66 -1.14 -1.73
CA ASP A 111 17.44 -1.78 -0.68
C ASP A 111 16.60 -2.73 0.21
N TYR A 112 15.31 -2.86 -0.09
CA TYR A 112 14.36 -3.67 0.68
C TYR A 112 13.79 -4.84 -0.15
N PRO A 113 13.35 -5.93 0.51
CA PRO A 113 12.74 -7.08 -0.17
C PRO A 113 11.29 -6.80 -0.58
N VAL A 114 11.11 -5.82 -1.47
CA VAL A 114 9.78 -5.41 -1.94
C VAL A 114 9.27 -6.41 -2.96
N GLY A 115 8.20 -7.12 -2.61
CA GLY A 115 7.53 -8.04 -3.52
C GLY A 115 6.47 -7.37 -4.38
N VAL A 116 5.75 -6.43 -3.80
CA VAL A 116 4.71 -5.63 -4.48
C VAL A 116 5.00 -4.15 -4.24
N MET A 117 5.07 -3.42 -5.32
CA MET A 117 5.19 -1.96 -5.33
C MET A 117 3.88 -1.33 -5.76
N ALA A 118 3.55 -0.18 -5.23
CA ALA A 118 2.35 0.56 -5.63
C ALA A 118 2.63 2.06 -5.79
N VAL A 119 1.73 2.73 -6.45
CA VAL A 119 1.62 4.19 -6.46
C VAL A 119 0.20 4.59 -6.07
N MET A 120 0.07 5.70 -5.34
CA MET A 120 -1.23 6.25 -4.94
C MET A 120 -1.20 7.77 -4.96
N LYS A 121 -2.13 8.37 -5.69
CA LYS A 121 -2.33 9.81 -5.60
C LYS A 121 -3.03 10.20 -4.29
N ARG A 122 -2.76 11.40 -3.80
CA ARG A 122 -3.54 11.96 -2.70
C ARG A 122 -4.94 12.34 -3.19
N ILE A 123 -5.95 12.00 -2.40
CA ILE A 123 -7.30 12.53 -2.55
C ILE A 123 -7.37 13.84 -1.77
N ALA A 124 -7.74 14.92 -2.44
CA ALA A 124 -7.88 16.23 -1.83
C ALA A 124 -9.12 16.27 -0.92
N VAL A 125 -8.91 16.42 0.39
CA VAL A 125 -10.00 16.52 1.36
C VAL A 125 -10.24 17.99 1.70
N PRO A 126 -11.42 18.53 1.43
CA PRO A 126 -11.75 19.91 1.76
C PRO A 126 -11.54 20.23 3.25
N GLY A 127 -11.00 21.40 3.55
CA GLY A 127 -10.74 21.85 4.92
C GLY A 127 -9.46 21.32 5.56
N THR A 128 -8.71 20.45 4.88
CA THR A 128 -7.38 20.03 5.33
C THR A 128 -6.28 20.96 4.77
N PRO A 129 -5.10 21.06 5.43
CA PRO A 129 -4.00 21.92 4.95
C PRO A 129 -3.58 21.64 3.52
N LEU A 130 -3.55 20.37 3.10
CA LEU A 130 -3.18 19.97 1.74
C LEU A 130 -4.37 19.90 0.77
N GLY A 131 -5.60 20.04 1.26
CA GLY A 131 -6.80 19.96 0.42
C GLY A 131 -6.86 21.04 -0.66
N SER A 132 -6.33 22.24 -0.37
CA SER A 132 -6.25 23.36 -1.32
C SER A 132 -5.22 23.17 -2.44
N GLN A 133 -4.28 22.25 -2.28
CA GLN A 133 -3.26 21.94 -3.29
C GLN A 133 -3.81 21.13 -4.47
N GLY A 134 -5.01 20.53 -4.30
CA GLY A 134 -5.63 19.68 -5.32
C GLY A 134 -4.96 18.33 -5.49
N GLU A 135 -5.13 17.76 -6.67
CA GLU A 135 -4.65 16.41 -7.02
C GLU A 135 -3.84 16.43 -8.31
N ILE A 136 -2.97 15.43 -8.47
CA ILE A 136 -2.32 15.18 -9.76
C ILE A 136 -3.32 14.56 -10.75
N SER A 137 -3.07 14.76 -12.03
CA SER A 137 -3.90 14.15 -13.10
C SER A 137 -3.64 12.63 -13.22
N ALA A 138 -4.59 11.90 -13.82
CA ALA A 138 -4.42 10.49 -14.15
C ALA A 138 -3.18 10.26 -15.06
N ALA A 139 -2.92 11.16 -16.01
CA ALA A 139 -1.74 11.07 -16.88
C ALA A 139 -0.42 11.25 -16.09
N GLN A 140 -0.40 12.14 -15.08
CA GLN A 140 0.76 12.28 -14.19
C GLN A 140 0.96 11.02 -13.34
N LEU A 141 -0.11 10.45 -12.77
CA LEU A 141 -0.04 9.21 -12.00
C LEU A 141 0.46 8.05 -12.88
N ALA A 142 -0.03 7.91 -14.10
CA ALA A 142 0.41 6.88 -15.04
C ALA A 142 1.90 7.02 -15.39
N LYS A 143 2.40 8.23 -15.61
CA LYS A 143 3.83 8.49 -15.80
C LYS A 143 4.65 8.08 -14.58
N ILE A 144 4.20 8.42 -13.39
CA ILE A 144 4.87 8.04 -12.14
C ILE A 144 4.84 6.52 -11.96
N CYS A 145 3.72 5.86 -12.29
CA CYS A 145 3.57 4.41 -12.29
C CYS A 145 4.63 3.75 -13.19
N ALA A 146 4.73 4.20 -14.44
CA ALA A 146 5.72 3.68 -15.39
C ALA A 146 7.16 3.83 -14.89
N VAL A 147 7.53 5.02 -14.38
CA VAL A 147 8.87 5.28 -13.85
C VAL A 147 9.13 4.41 -12.60
N THR A 148 8.14 4.28 -11.70
CA THR A 148 8.25 3.42 -10.52
C THR A 148 8.45 1.96 -10.91
N THR A 149 7.71 1.47 -11.91
CA THR A 149 7.85 0.10 -12.43
C THR A 149 9.27 -0.17 -12.92
N LEU A 150 9.81 0.75 -13.71
CA LEU A 150 11.17 0.62 -14.27
C LEU A 150 12.27 0.75 -13.22
N THR A 151 12.06 1.59 -12.21
CA THR A 151 13.04 1.88 -11.15
C THR A 151 13.04 0.81 -10.08
N ALA A 152 11.88 0.48 -9.51
CA ALA A 152 11.76 -0.47 -8.40
C ALA A 152 11.79 -1.94 -8.89
N ARG A 153 11.28 -2.22 -10.09
CA ARG A 153 11.24 -3.55 -10.71
C ARG A 153 10.70 -4.62 -9.75
N PRO A 154 9.51 -4.45 -9.18
CA PRO A 154 8.98 -5.38 -8.19
C PRO A 154 8.83 -6.78 -8.81
N PRO A 155 9.30 -7.84 -8.14
CA PRO A 155 9.35 -9.18 -8.74
C PRO A 155 7.97 -9.82 -8.92
N ARG A 156 6.94 -9.36 -8.20
CA ARG A 156 5.61 -9.96 -8.27
C ARG A 156 4.56 -9.06 -8.91
N ALA A 157 4.45 -7.82 -8.45
CA ALA A 157 3.44 -6.94 -9.00
C ALA A 157 3.77 -5.46 -8.79
N MET A 158 3.35 -4.68 -9.76
CA MET A 158 3.18 -3.23 -9.67
C MET A 158 1.70 -2.91 -9.55
N CYS A 159 1.31 -2.25 -8.48
CA CYS A 159 -0.08 -1.94 -8.18
C CYS A 159 -0.36 -0.44 -8.34
N VAL A 160 -1.56 -0.12 -8.75
CA VAL A 160 -2.14 1.21 -8.53
C VAL A 160 -3.21 1.08 -7.46
N HIS A 161 -3.13 1.91 -6.41
CA HIS A 161 -4.04 1.78 -5.28
C HIS A 161 -5.47 2.14 -5.66
N GLU A 162 -5.66 3.30 -6.29
CA GLU A 162 -6.96 3.65 -6.89
C GLU A 162 -7.00 3.09 -8.32
N PRO A 163 -7.98 2.23 -8.65
CA PRO A 163 -8.05 1.61 -9.96
C PRO A 163 -8.06 2.65 -11.09
N ASP A 164 -7.08 2.55 -12.00
CA ASP A 164 -6.87 3.52 -13.08
C ASP A 164 -6.38 2.81 -14.35
N GLU A 165 -7.11 2.98 -15.46
CA GLU A 165 -6.80 2.34 -16.74
C GLU A 165 -5.44 2.77 -17.29
N LEU A 166 -5.10 4.06 -17.17
CA LEU A 166 -3.83 4.57 -17.69
C LEU A 166 -2.64 3.98 -16.91
N CYS A 167 -2.80 3.73 -15.61
CA CYS A 167 -1.76 3.07 -14.83
C CYS A 167 -1.60 1.60 -15.24
N LEU A 168 -2.69 0.87 -15.54
CA LEU A 168 -2.62 -0.49 -16.06
C LEU A 168 -1.90 -0.55 -17.41
N MET A 169 -2.15 0.42 -18.30
CA MET A 169 -1.42 0.55 -19.57
C MET A 169 0.03 1.02 -19.37
N ALA A 170 0.34 1.65 -18.25
CA ALA A 170 1.67 2.17 -17.90
C ALA A 170 2.53 1.21 -17.07
N GLY A 171 2.12 -0.07 -16.94
CA GLY A 171 2.91 -1.12 -16.30
C GLY A 171 2.37 -1.62 -14.96
N ALA A 172 1.29 -1.05 -14.41
CA ALA A 172 0.59 -1.69 -13.30
C ALA A 172 -0.08 -2.98 -13.80
N ASN A 173 0.06 -4.05 -13.00
CA ASN A 173 -0.49 -5.37 -13.30
C ASN A 173 -1.25 -5.96 -12.11
N GLN A 174 -1.57 -5.13 -11.13
CA GLN A 174 -2.37 -5.48 -9.97
C GLN A 174 -3.20 -4.27 -9.55
N ILE A 175 -4.44 -4.54 -9.16
CA ILE A 175 -5.35 -3.57 -8.55
C ILE A 175 -5.98 -4.19 -7.31
N TYR A 176 -6.45 -3.35 -6.39
CA TYR A 176 -7.17 -3.81 -5.21
C TYR A 176 -8.67 -3.84 -5.49
N ALA A 177 -9.29 -4.99 -5.22
CA ALA A 177 -10.73 -5.08 -5.08
C ALA A 177 -11.06 -4.91 -3.60
N GLU A 178 -11.68 -3.80 -3.25
CA GLU A 178 -12.08 -3.49 -1.89
C GLU A 178 -13.61 -3.41 -1.82
N CYS A 179 -14.22 -4.39 -1.19
CA CYS A 179 -15.65 -4.39 -0.91
C CYS A 179 -15.87 -4.31 0.59
N GLY A 180 -16.74 -3.42 1.01
CA GLY A 180 -17.12 -3.31 2.41
C GLY A 180 -16.94 -1.92 3.01
N VAL A 181 -17.06 -1.86 4.32
CA VAL A 181 -17.01 -0.64 5.09
C VAL A 181 -15.55 -0.23 5.33
N ASN A 182 -15.18 0.94 4.84
CA ASN A 182 -13.95 1.59 5.27
C ASN A 182 -14.25 2.40 6.55
N PRO A 183 -13.44 2.29 7.63
CA PRO A 183 -13.66 3.08 8.85
C PRO A 183 -13.65 4.60 8.66
N ARG A 184 -13.15 5.09 7.53
CA ARG A 184 -13.15 6.51 7.16
C ARG A 184 -14.40 6.95 6.41
N ASP A 185 -15.21 6.01 5.96
CA ASP A 185 -16.41 6.31 5.19
C ASP A 185 -17.51 6.83 6.12
N ASN A 186 -18.24 7.82 5.66
CA ASN A 186 -19.48 8.22 6.32
C ASN A 186 -20.61 7.24 6.00
N SER A 187 -21.75 7.40 6.67
CA SER A 187 -22.90 6.51 6.50
C SER A 187 -23.49 6.53 5.09
N LEU A 188 -23.34 7.61 4.34
CA LEU A 188 -23.81 7.72 2.96
C LEU A 188 -22.90 6.90 2.02
N GLU A 189 -21.58 7.07 2.14
CA GLU A 189 -20.61 6.34 1.34
C GLU A 189 -20.74 4.83 1.57
N THR A 190 -20.90 4.40 2.82
CA THR A 190 -21.15 3.00 3.17
C THR A 190 -22.42 2.46 2.50
N ARG A 191 -23.51 3.24 2.50
CA ARG A 191 -24.78 2.84 1.86
C ARG A 191 -24.71 2.78 0.34
N LEU A 192 -23.87 3.62 -0.27
CA LEU A 192 -23.63 3.61 -1.72
C LEU A 192 -22.68 2.49 -2.14
N ASN A 193 -22.30 1.62 -1.21
CA ASN A 193 -21.40 0.50 -1.45
C ASN A 193 -20.09 0.96 -2.05
N ARG A 194 -19.48 1.99 -1.43
CA ARG A 194 -18.16 2.46 -1.82
C ARG A 194 -17.20 1.29 -1.82
N GLY A 195 -16.51 1.14 -2.91
CA GLY A 195 -15.58 0.07 -3.10
C GLY A 195 -15.45 -0.28 -4.57
N PHE A 196 -14.61 -1.24 -4.83
CA PHE A 196 -14.35 -1.74 -6.16
C PHE A 196 -14.43 -3.26 -6.12
N SER A 197 -15.52 -3.81 -6.67
CA SER A 197 -15.78 -5.24 -6.57
C SER A 197 -14.78 -6.06 -7.38
N THR A 198 -14.72 -7.36 -7.08
CA THR A 198 -13.90 -8.30 -7.84
C THR A 198 -14.32 -8.39 -9.31
N GLU A 199 -15.62 -8.26 -9.60
CA GLU A 199 -16.18 -8.22 -10.96
C GLU A 199 -15.73 -6.97 -11.71
N GLN A 200 -15.78 -5.80 -11.05
CA GLN A 200 -15.29 -4.54 -11.60
C GLN A 200 -13.78 -4.58 -11.84
N ALA A 201 -13.02 -5.14 -10.90
CA ALA A 201 -11.58 -5.31 -11.05
C ALA A 201 -11.24 -6.21 -12.25
N ARG A 202 -11.95 -7.32 -12.39
CA ARG A 202 -11.79 -8.25 -13.49
C ARG A 202 -12.12 -7.61 -14.84
N ALA A 203 -13.24 -6.88 -14.90
CA ALA A 203 -13.65 -6.17 -16.11
C ALA A 203 -12.63 -5.09 -16.53
N LEU A 204 -12.07 -4.37 -15.54
CA LEU A 204 -11.05 -3.36 -15.80
C LEU A 204 -9.74 -3.97 -16.31
N LEU A 205 -9.27 -5.07 -15.73
CA LEU A 205 -8.10 -5.80 -16.19
C LEU A 205 -8.30 -6.33 -17.61
N GLN A 206 -9.46 -6.95 -17.91
CA GLN A 206 -9.80 -7.43 -19.24
C GLN A 206 -9.86 -6.29 -20.27
N LYS A 207 -10.43 -5.13 -19.89
CA LYS A 207 -10.50 -3.93 -20.76
C LYS A 207 -9.10 -3.42 -21.14
N THR A 208 -8.12 -3.62 -20.30
CA THR A 208 -6.72 -3.26 -20.53
C THR A 208 -5.86 -4.42 -21.03
N GLU A 209 -6.50 -5.48 -21.55
CA GLU A 209 -5.90 -6.67 -22.18
C GLU A 209 -5.02 -7.50 -21.23
N TRP A 210 -5.26 -7.43 -19.91
CA TRP A 210 -4.65 -8.34 -18.95
C TRP A 210 -5.42 -9.67 -18.89
N GLU A 211 -4.71 -10.78 -18.86
CA GLU A 211 -5.26 -12.10 -18.57
C GLU A 211 -5.61 -12.20 -17.07
N VAL A 212 -6.83 -12.71 -16.72
CA VAL A 212 -7.35 -12.76 -15.33
C VAL A 212 -8.04 -14.10 -15.05
#